data_31d5f3d8bf6a81e8c893c01d560aae70
#
_entry.id   31d5f3d8bf6a81e8c893c01d560aae70
#
_cell.length_a   1.000
_cell.length_b   1.000
_cell.length_c   1.000
_cell.angle_alpha   90.00
_cell.angle_beta   90.00
_cell.angle_gamma   90.00
#
_symmetry.space_group_name_H-M   'P 1'
#
loop_
_entity.id
_entity.type
_entity.pdbx_description
1 polymer ?
#
loop_
_entity_poly.entity_id
_entity_poly.type
_entity_poly.pdbx_seq_one_letter_code
_entity_poly.pdbx_strand_id
1 'polypeptide(L)'
;LAKLLLGPLLFLLLALAPPLPMVEEAASLAKAPSPKAPQIALGGLLWVASWWVTEAVPLGLTGILAAALFSFLGYVSWSTALTSFTNPIIWIFIGGFTLAAAFRKWGVDRRAALAIARLYRGGNPALTALFAACLPAFLLTVTGSITASASVVFPIALSLLSMAKASDRYTEAVMLALGEAATAGAMLLLISTPPNLIAKQVLESSVPGFKLTFIDWFIVGTPQAVVGLIISWLVVFRLVRFEEREVRIPVAEAEGRPMSLEEKLVLAVFAATLALWVLPGALMIAAGLEPGLEPLASTVSKYLPEAAPAVLAVLLLGLLRTGRGPLLTMQEISEGIDWNVVFMFGGGLAMGTALDASGFSRWVALTISRAGALDTFTLSAVAALLGFIITFPASNTAAAMITAPLVASIAKGAGVNPVAPVLSAALACSISSALPSTTPPMAIVYGSRKVRASTMFKVGIVADLLRLAVLVATEPYLVSILLAIKR
;
A
#
# COMPACT_ATOMS: atom_id res chain seq x y z
N LEU A 1 -28.17 -2.82 -7.81
CA LEU A 1 -28.99 -1.81 -7.11
C LEU A 1 -28.77 -1.86 -5.59
N ALA A 2 -28.80 -3.05 -4.95
CA ALA A 2 -28.62 -3.16 -3.49
C ALA A 2 -27.31 -2.54 -2.99
N LYS A 3 -26.17 -2.80 -3.67
CA LYS A 3 -24.88 -2.21 -3.33
C LYS A 3 -24.89 -0.67 -3.40
N LEU A 4 -25.57 -0.08 -4.39
CA LEU A 4 -25.67 1.36 -4.56
C LEU A 4 -26.53 2.01 -3.46
N LEU A 5 -27.60 1.37 -3.03
CA LEU A 5 -28.51 1.90 -2.02
C LEU A 5 -27.99 1.73 -0.59
N LEU A 6 -27.11 0.76 -0.33
CA LEU A 6 -26.60 0.47 1.02
C LEU A 6 -26.00 1.70 1.68
N GLY A 7 -25.10 2.40 1.00
CA GLY A 7 -24.43 3.59 1.55
C GLY A 7 -25.38 4.72 1.88
N PRO A 8 -26.21 5.21 0.92
CA PRO A 8 -27.22 6.24 1.20
C PRO A 8 -28.18 5.87 2.33
N LEU A 9 -28.60 4.60 2.41
CA LEU A 9 -29.49 4.14 3.49
C LEU A 9 -28.81 4.19 4.86
N LEU A 10 -27.54 3.76 4.97
CA LEU A 10 -26.76 3.87 6.21
C LEU A 10 -26.59 5.31 6.64
N PHE A 11 -26.31 6.21 5.68
CA PHE A 11 -26.21 7.64 5.94
C PHE A 11 -27.53 8.21 6.47
N LEU A 12 -28.65 7.96 5.78
CA LEU A 12 -29.97 8.45 6.17
C LEU A 12 -30.39 7.90 7.53
N LEU A 13 -30.14 6.63 7.80
CA LEU A 13 -30.43 6.01 9.08
C LEU A 13 -29.73 6.75 10.23
N LEU A 14 -28.45 7.07 10.10
CA LEU A 14 -27.72 7.80 11.13
C LEU A 14 -28.11 9.30 11.18
N ALA A 15 -28.33 9.93 10.05
CA ALA A 15 -28.72 11.35 10.02
C ALA A 15 -30.09 11.59 10.66
N LEU A 16 -31.06 10.67 10.48
CA LEU A 16 -32.42 10.76 11.00
C LEU A 16 -32.57 10.18 12.42
N ALA A 17 -31.68 9.28 12.84
CA ALA A 17 -31.71 8.68 14.18
C ALA A 17 -31.59 9.73 15.29
N PRO A 18 -32.13 9.45 16.49
CA PRO A 18 -31.85 10.27 17.67
C PRO A 18 -30.35 10.44 17.91
N PRO A 19 -29.93 11.52 18.61
CA PRO A 19 -28.53 11.69 18.96
C PRO A 19 -27.99 10.49 19.74
N LEU A 20 -26.86 9.94 19.27
CA LEU A 20 -26.14 8.92 20.00
C LEU A 20 -25.49 9.51 21.28
N PRO A 21 -25.18 8.70 22.29
CA PRO A 21 -24.55 9.18 23.51
C PRO A 21 -23.32 10.04 23.23
N MET A 22 -23.16 11.15 23.93
CA MET A 22 -22.03 12.08 23.88
C MET A 22 -21.81 12.80 22.53
N VAL A 23 -22.64 12.60 21.52
CA VAL A 23 -22.51 13.25 20.20
C VAL A 23 -22.60 14.77 20.34
N GLU A 24 -23.60 15.29 21.07
CA GLU A 24 -23.83 16.73 21.24
C GLU A 24 -22.70 17.38 22.04
N GLU A 25 -22.20 16.71 23.08
CA GLU A 25 -21.03 17.17 23.85
C GLU A 25 -19.78 17.25 22.96
N ALA A 26 -19.52 16.20 22.16
CA ALA A 26 -18.39 16.19 21.23
C ALA A 26 -18.51 17.29 20.17
N ALA A 27 -19.71 17.50 19.62
CA ALA A 27 -19.97 18.54 18.65
C ALA A 27 -19.71 19.94 19.24
N SER A 28 -20.17 20.18 20.46
CA SER A 28 -19.94 21.43 21.18
C SER A 28 -18.45 21.69 21.42
N LEU A 29 -17.73 20.70 21.92
CA LEU A 29 -16.27 20.78 22.17
C LEU A 29 -15.46 21.03 20.88
N ALA A 30 -15.92 20.49 19.76
CA ALA A 30 -15.30 20.68 18.44
C ALA A 30 -15.75 21.95 17.73
N LYS A 31 -16.73 22.68 18.27
CA LYS A 31 -17.41 23.79 17.60
C LYS A 31 -17.95 23.38 16.22
N ALA A 32 -18.52 22.19 16.15
CA ALA A 32 -19.02 21.61 14.92
C ALA A 32 -20.25 22.36 14.38
N PRO A 33 -20.56 22.26 13.06
CA PRO A 33 -21.66 23.01 12.43
C PRO A 33 -23.06 22.65 12.96
N SER A 34 -23.23 21.48 13.56
CA SER A 34 -24.51 21.05 14.15
C SER A 34 -24.29 20.14 15.36
N PRO A 35 -25.28 20.04 16.28
CA PRO A 35 -25.19 19.15 17.45
C PRO A 35 -25.03 17.67 17.09
N LYS A 36 -25.51 17.25 15.91
CA LYS A 36 -25.41 15.88 15.39
C LYS A 36 -24.25 15.68 14.40
N ALA A 37 -23.40 16.68 14.21
CA ALA A 37 -22.35 16.62 13.19
C ALA A 37 -21.46 15.36 13.28
N PRO A 38 -20.98 14.89 14.45
CA PRO A 38 -20.18 13.67 14.54
C PRO A 38 -20.93 12.41 14.05
N GLN A 39 -22.22 12.30 14.37
CA GLN A 39 -23.09 11.18 13.98
C GLN A 39 -23.39 11.19 12.48
N ILE A 40 -23.67 12.36 11.91
CA ILE A 40 -23.90 12.53 10.47
C ILE A 40 -22.59 12.23 9.71
N ALA A 41 -21.46 12.65 10.26
CA ALA A 41 -20.14 12.34 9.69
C ALA A 41 -19.84 10.85 9.70
N LEU A 42 -20.21 10.10 10.76
CA LEU A 42 -20.18 8.64 10.77
C LEU A 42 -21.04 8.07 9.65
N GLY A 43 -22.24 8.61 9.45
CA GLY A 43 -23.11 8.20 8.34
C GLY A 43 -22.44 8.38 6.97
N GLY A 44 -21.82 9.55 6.75
CA GLY A 44 -21.03 9.81 5.53
C GLY A 44 -19.84 8.88 5.36
N LEU A 45 -19.11 8.60 6.43
CA LEU A 45 -18.02 7.61 6.43
C LEU A 45 -18.54 6.22 6.05
N LEU A 46 -19.66 5.77 6.62
CA LEU A 46 -20.23 4.46 6.31
C LEU A 46 -20.76 4.38 4.88
N TRP A 47 -21.31 5.47 4.33
CA TRP A 47 -21.67 5.52 2.91
C TRP A 47 -20.45 5.31 2.01
N VAL A 48 -19.43 6.13 2.19
CA VAL A 48 -18.17 6.05 1.41
C VAL A 48 -17.51 4.68 1.59
N ALA A 49 -17.40 4.20 2.84
CA ALA A 49 -16.80 2.90 3.15
C ALA A 49 -17.58 1.74 2.50
N SER A 50 -18.91 1.74 2.58
CA SER A 50 -19.73 0.69 1.96
C SER A 50 -19.56 0.62 0.44
N TRP A 51 -19.42 1.77 -0.24
CA TRP A 51 -19.19 1.81 -1.67
C TRP A 51 -17.76 1.42 -2.04
N TRP A 52 -16.75 1.75 -1.24
CA TRP A 52 -15.38 1.27 -1.45
C TRP A 52 -15.26 -0.24 -1.23
N VAL A 53 -15.89 -0.79 -0.19
CA VAL A 53 -15.83 -2.22 0.12
C VAL A 53 -16.60 -3.06 -0.91
N THR A 54 -17.77 -2.59 -1.35
CA THR A 54 -18.62 -3.33 -2.29
C THR A 54 -18.31 -3.05 -3.75
N GLU A 55 -17.42 -2.08 -4.03
CA GLU A 55 -17.15 -1.56 -5.37
C GLU A 55 -18.46 -1.26 -6.13
N ALA A 56 -19.39 -0.58 -5.44
CA ALA A 56 -20.70 -0.25 -5.99
C ALA A 56 -20.60 0.68 -7.21
N VAL A 57 -19.58 1.52 -7.22
CA VAL A 57 -19.13 2.38 -8.32
C VAL A 57 -17.60 2.37 -8.37
N PRO A 58 -16.96 2.85 -9.45
CA PRO A 58 -15.50 2.98 -9.51
C PRO A 58 -14.95 3.71 -8.28
N LEU A 59 -13.85 3.19 -7.72
CA LEU A 59 -13.29 3.67 -6.45
C LEU A 59 -12.99 5.17 -6.45
N GLY A 60 -12.51 5.70 -7.59
CA GLY A 60 -12.26 7.13 -7.77
C GLY A 60 -13.52 7.99 -7.70
N LEU A 61 -14.65 7.51 -8.26
CA LEU A 61 -15.94 8.22 -8.13
C LEU A 61 -16.40 8.28 -6.67
N THR A 62 -16.21 7.22 -5.91
CA THR A 62 -16.50 7.25 -4.46
C THR A 62 -15.60 8.26 -3.73
N GLY A 63 -14.35 8.42 -4.15
CA GLY A 63 -13.47 9.47 -3.63
C GLY A 63 -14.00 10.87 -3.92
N ILE A 64 -14.46 11.13 -5.15
CA ILE A 64 -15.09 12.41 -5.52
C ILE A 64 -16.38 12.62 -4.72
N LEU A 65 -17.21 11.57 -4.54
CA LEU A 65 -18.40 11.63 -3.69
C LEU A 65 -18.03 12.02 -2.26
N ALA A 66 -16.98 11.45 -1.69
CA ALA A 66 -16.54 11.78 -0.33
C ALA A 66 -16.27 13.28 -0.18
N ALA A 67 -15.46 13.86 -1.08
CA ALA A 67 -15.18 15.29 -1.06
C ALA A 67 -16.46 16.14 -1.20
N ALA A 68 -17.34 15.77 -2.14
CA ALA A 68 -18.58 16.50 -2.38
C ALA A 68 -19.55 16.39 -1.20
N LEU A 69 -19.80 15.19 -0.69
CA LEU A 69 -20.72 14.94 0.42
C LEU A 69 -20.36 15.77 1.65
N PHE A 70 -19.12 15.72 2.09
CA PHE A 70 -18.68 16.44 3.27
C PHE A 70 -18.62 17.96 3.06
N SER A 71 -18.42 18.43 1.82
CA SER A 71 -18.55 19.84 1.48
C SER A 71 -20.01 20.32 1.51
N PHE A 72 -20.96 19.51 0.98
CA PHE A 72 -22.40 19.83 1.07
C PHE A 72 -22.90 19.83 2.52
N LEU A 73 -22.35 18.99 3.39
CA LEU A 73 -22.66 18.98 4.81
C LEU A 73 -22.02 20.17 5.57
N GLY A 74 -21.18 20.97 4.92
CA GLY A 74 -20.52 22.13 5.52
C GLY A 74 -19.38 21.78 6.48
N TYR A 75 -18.87 20.53 6.45
CA TYR A 75 -17.78 20.10 7.33
C TYR A 75 -16.40 20.46 6.78
N VAL A 76 -16.30 20.68 5.50
CA VAL A 76 -15.10 21.16 4.81
C VAL A 76 -15.49 22.12 3.71
N SER A 77 -14.69 23.17 3.47
CA SER A 77 -14.95 24.08 2.35
C SER A 77 -14.67 23.38 1.01
N TRP A 78 -15.38 23.78 -0.04
CA TRP A 78 -15.12 23.27 -1.40
C TRP A 78 -13.67 23.49 -1.82
N SER A 79 -13.07 24.62 -1.47
CA SER A 79 -11.66 24.89 -1.75
C SER A 79 -10.76 23.85 -1.08
N THR A 80 -10.94 23.62 0.22
CA THR A 80 -10.14 22.62 0.99
C THR A 80 -10.35 21.21 0.46
N ALA A 81 -11.59 20.83 0.17
CA ALA A 81 -11.90 19.51 -0.36
C ALA A 81 -11.25 19.27 -1.73
N LEU A 82 -11.31 20.25 -2.63
CA LEU A 82 -10.74 20.13 -3.97
C LEU A 82 -9.21 20.22 -3.97
N THR A 83 -8.61 21.04 -3.11
CA THR A 83 -7.15 21.09 -2.97
C THR A 83 -6.56 19.78 -2.43
N SER A 84 -7.37 18.94 -1.76
CA SER A 84 -6.93 17.60 -1.35
C SER A 84 -6.52 16.71 -2.51
N PHE A 85 -7.07 16.93 -3.71
CA PHE A 85 -6.71 16.19 -4.94
C PHE A 85 -5.39 16.65 -5.57
N THR A 86 -4.79 17.72 -5.06
CA THR A 86 -3.47 18.23 -5.49
C THR A 86 -2.41 18.07 -4.41
N ASN A 87 -2.68 17.24 -3.40
CA ASN A 87 -1.73 16.96 -2.32
C ASN A 87 -0.40 16.45 -2.89
N PRO A 88 0.77 16.92 -2.37
CA PRO A 88 2.08 16.48 -2.85
C PRO A 88 2.30 14.96 -2.89
N ILE A 89 1.68 14.20 -1.98
CA ILE A 89 1.78 12.74 -1.96
C ILE A 89 1.19 12.11 -3.23
N ILE A 90 0.19 12.73 -3.85
CA ILE A 90 -0.38 12.26 -5.13
C ILE A 90 0.69 12.22 -6.22
N TRP A 91 1.63 13.16 -6.21
CA TRP A 91 2.75 13.15 -7.14
C TRP A 91 3.73 11.99 -6.93
N ILE A 92 3.84 11.47 -5.70
CA ILE A 92 4.61 10.25 -5.43
C ILE A 92 3.94 9.04 -6.13
N PHE A 93 2.61 8.95 -6.09
CA PHE A 93 1.87 7.92 -6.86
C PHE A 93 2.07 8.09 -8.36
N ILE A 94 1.90 9.31 -8.88
CA ILE A 94 2.07 9.60 -10.32
C ILE A 94 3.49 9.23 -10.77
N GLY A 95 4.52 9.61 -10.01
CA GLY A 95 5.91 9.24 -10.30
C GLY A 95 6.14 7.73 -10.26
N GLY A 96 5.62 7.04 -9.25
CA GLY A 96 5.71 5.58 -9.13
C GLY A 96 5.04 4.86 -10.32
N PHE A 97 3.82 5.25 -10.68
CA PHE A 97 3.10 4.68 -11.83
C PHE A 97 3.84 4.96 -13.15
N THR A 98 4.42 6.15 -13.31
CA THR A 98 5.20 6.52 -14.50
C THR A 98 6.48 5.69 -14.61
N LEU A 99 7.20 5.48 -13.51
CA LEU A 99 8.36 4.60 -13.46
C LEU A 99 7.97 3.15 -13.82
N ALA A 100 6.88 2.64 -13.28
CA ALA A 100 6.37 1.31 -13.61
C ALA A 100 6.00 1.18 -15.09
N ALA A 101 5.40 2.21 -15.68
CA ALA A 101 5.09 2.25 -17.12
C ALA A 101 6.35 2.21 -17.98
N ALA A 102 7.41 2.96 -17.60
CA ALA A 102 8.69 2.95 -18.29
C ALA A 102 9.38 1.57 -18.21
N PHE A 103 9.36 0.93 -17.04
CA PHE A 103 9.89 -0.43 -16.86
C PHE A 103 9.21 -1.43 -17.79
N ARG A 104 7.87 -1.41 -17.86
CA ARG A 104 7.10 -2.30 -18.75
C ARG A 104 7.38 -2.03 -20.24
N LYS A 105 7.37 -0.75 -20.64
CA LYS A 105 7.57 -0.39 -22.04
C LYS A 105 8.92 -0.85 -22.58
N TRP A 106 9.97 -0.69 -21.80
CA TRP A 106 11.35 -1.00 -22.20
C TRP A 106 11.81 -2.39 -21.76
N GLY A 107 10.99 -3.16 -21.02
CA GLY A 107 11.26 -4.54 -20.63
C GLY A 107 12.35 -4.68 -19.56
N VAL A 108 12.61 -3.62 -18.79
CA VAL A 108 13.58 -3.63 -17.68
C VAL A 108 13.15 -4.61 -16.58
N ASP A 109 11.85 -4.66 -16.29
CA ASP A 109 11.23 -5.59 -15.36
C ASP A 109 11.42 -7.06 -15.76
N ARG A 110 11.19 -7.38 -17.05
CA ARG A 110 11.43 -8.71 -17.59
C ARG A 110 12.90 -9.11 -17.48
N ARG A 111 13.81 -8.19 -17.81
CA ARG A 111 15.27 -8.42 -17.68
C ARG A 111 15.66 -8.68 -16.24
N ALA A 112 15.16 -7.89 -15.30
CA ALA A 112 15.42 -8.05 -13.87
C ALA A 112 14.90 -9.41 -13.37
N ALA A 113 13.68 -9.79 -13.74
CA ALA A 113 13.11 -11.09 -13.37
C ALA A 113 13.97 -12.27 -13.86
N LEU A 114 14.43 -12.25 -15.12
CA LEU A 114 15.29 -13.28 -15.68
C LEU A 114 16.69 -13.28 -15.03
N ALA A 115 17.24 -12.11 -14.70
CA ALA A 115 18.52 -12.01 -14.01
C ALA A 115 18.47 -12.65 -12.62
N ILE A 116 17.39 -12.42 -11.86
CA ILE A 116 17.17 -13.03 -10.54
C ILE A 116 17.01 -14.55 -10.68
N ALA A 117 16.21 -15.02 -11.65
CA ALA A 117 16.02 -16.45 -11.90
C ALA A 117 17.33 -17.19 -12.19
N ARG A 118 18.33 -16.52 -12.79
CA ARG A 118 19.67 -17.09 -13.08
C ARG A 118 20.56 -17.28 -11.86
N LEU A 119 20.24 -16.66 -10.73
CA LEU A 119 21.06 -16.74 -9.51
C LEU A 119 21.02 -18.15 -8.88
N TYR A 120 19.98 -18.92 -9.17
CA TYR A 120 19.86 -20.29 -8.68
C TYR A 120 19.82 -21.30 -9.84
N ARG A 121 20.80 -22.20 -9.86
CA ARG A 121 20.94 -23.28 -10.86
C ARG A 121 20.81 -24.69 -10.28
N GLY A 122 20.51 -24.78 -8.97
CA GLY A 122 20.28 -26.04 -8.30
C GLY A 122 18.94 -26.69 -8.66
N GLY A 123 18.71 -27.89 -8.20
CA GLY A 123 17.51 -28.68 -8.50
C GLY A 123 16.47 -28.71 -7.40
N ASN A 124 16.68 -28.05 -6.24
CA ASN A 124 15.70 -28.08 -5.18
C ASN A 124 14.42 -27.31 -5.60
N PRO A 125 13.23 -27.96 -5.63
CA PRO A 125 12.01 -27.37 -6.16
C PRO A 125 11.60 -26.08 -5.44
N ALA A 126 11.71 -26.02 -4.12
CA ALA A 126 11.32 -24.85 -3.34
C ALA A 126 12.25 -23.66 -3.61
N LEU A 127 13.57 -23.88 -3.71
CA LEU A 127 14.53 -22.82 -4.07
C LEU A 127 14.40 -22.42 -5.54
N THR A 128 14.14 -23.37 -6.44
CA THR A 128 13.86 -23.07 -7.85
C THR A 128 12.66 -22.09 -7.97
N ALA A 129 11.58 -22.35 -7.25
CA ALA A 129 10.42 -21.45 -7.22
C ALA A 129 10.76 -20.10 -6.58
N LEU A 130 11.57 -20.10 -5.51
CA LEU A 130 11.97 -18.86 -4.84
C LEU A 130 12.69 -17.91 -5.82
N PHE A 131 13.65 -18.41 -6.58
CA PHE A 131 14.45 -17.59 -7.51
C PHE A 131 13.77 -17.34 -8.85
N ALA A 132 12.95 -18.26 -9.35
CA ALA A 132 12.31 -18.14 -10.65
C ALA A 132 10.98 -17.34 -10.61
N ALA A 133 10.33 -17.25 -9.45
CA ALA A 133 9.02 -16.65 -9.31
C ALA A 133 8.91 -15.71 -8.10
N CYS A 134 9.22 -16.19 -6.88
CA CYS A 134 8.93 -15.43 -5.67
C CYS A 134 9.80 -14.17 -5.55
N LEU A 135 11.13 -14.28 -5.61
CA LEU A 135 12.04 -13.15 -5.50
C LEU A 135 11.85 -12.13 -6.63
N PRO A 136 11.71 -12.50 -7.91
CA PRO A 136 11.35 -11.56 -8.95
C PRO A 136 10.04 -10.81 -8.67
N ALA A 137 8.97 -11.55 -8.30
CA ALA A 137 7.68 -10.96 -8.00
C ALA A 137 7.73 -10.03 -6.77
N PHE A 138 8.48 -10.41 -5.74
CA PHE A 138 8.70 -9.61 -4.54
C PHE A 138 9.51 -8.33 -4.83
N LEU A 139 10.67 -8.46 -5.46
CA LEU A 139 11.58 -7.35 -5.67
C LEU A 139 11.06 -6.34 -6.70
N LEU A 140 10.34 -6.79 -7.74
CA LEU A 140 9.77 -5.87 -8.72
C LEU A 140 8.65 -4.98 -8.16
N THR A 141 8.13 -5.23 -6.95
CA THR A 141 7.19 -4.31 -6.30
C THR A 141 7.80 -2.94 -5.97
N VAL A 142 9.14 -2.85 -5.94
CA VAL A 142 9.86 -1.56 -5.78
C VAL A 142 9.56 -0.56 -6.90
N THR A 143 9.03 -1.02 -8.03
CA THR A 143 8.59 -0.14 -9.12
C THR A 143 7.29 0.61 -8.83
N GLY A 144 6.65 0.36 -7.69
CA GLY A 144 5.44 1.05 -7.26
C GLY A 144 4.13 0.31 -7.56
N SER A 145 4.18 -0.97 -7.98
CA SER A 145 2.97 -1.73 -8.30
C SER A 145 3.15 -3.23 -8.11
N ILE A 146 2.44 -3.79 -7.14
CA ILE A 146 2.34 -5.25 -6.95
C ILE A 146 1.66 -5.94 -8.14
N THR A 147 0.70 -5.26 -8.78
CA THR A 147 0.00 -5.75 -9.97
C THR A 147 0.95 -5.89 -11.15
N ALA A 148 1.75 -4.83 -11.41
CA ALA A 148 2.72 -4.84 -12.50
C ALA A 148 3.77 -5.93 -12.27
N SER A 149 4.30 -6.06 -11.06
CA SER A 149 5.25 -7.10 -10.69
C SER A 149 4.72 -8.50 -11.01
N ALA A 150 3.53 -8.83 -10.50
CA ALA A 150 2.91 -10.14 -10.76
C ALA A 150 2.64 -10.37 -12.24
N SER A 151 2.12 -9.36 -12.97
CA SER A 151 1.79 -9.45 -14.39
C SER A 151 3.01 -9.76 -15.27
N VAL A 152 4.18 -9.25 -14.90
CA VAL A 152 5.44 -9.48 -15.63
C VAL A 152 6.03 -10.84 -15.29
N VAL A 153 6.09 -11.17 -14.00
CA VAL A 153 6.76 -12.41 -13.56
C VAL A 153 5.92 -13.65 -13.88
N PHE A 154 4.60 -13.54 -13.82
CA PHE A 154 3.68 -14.65 -14.08
C PHE A 154 3.92 -15.36 -15.42
N PRO A 155 3.90 -14.70 -16.59
CA PRO A 155 4.13 -15.39 -17.86
C PRO A 155 5.56 -15.94 -17.99
N ILE A 156 6.55 -15.26 -17.39
CA ILE A 156 7.95 -15.73 -17.37
C ILE A 156 8.04 -17.04 -16.58
N ALA A 157 7.53 -17.04 -15.35
CA ALA A 157 7.56 -18.23 -14.49
C ALA A 157 6.80 -19.39 -15.14
N LEU A 158 5.63 -19.15 -15.73
CA LEU A 158 4.85 -20.18 -16.42
C LEU A 158 5.60 -20.76 -17.62
N SER A 159 6.28 -19.92 -18.41
CA SER A 159 7.11 -20.36 -19.53
C SER A 159 8.28 -21.24 -19.06
N LEU A 160 8.98 -20.81 -18.02
CA LEU A 160 10.10 -21.53 -17.43
C LEU A 160 9.67 -22.91 -16.88
N LEU A 161 8.51 -22.99 -16.22
CA LEU A 161 7.93 -24.23 -15.71
C LEU A 161 7.51 -25.18 -16.85
N SER A 162 6.95 -24.65 -17.93
CA SER A 162 6.60 -25.42 -19.13
C SER A 162 7.85 -26.04 -19.79
N MET A 163 8.93 -25.25 -19.92
CA MET A 163 10.21 -25.72 -20.44
C MET A 163 10.84 -26.82 -19.55
N ALA A 164 10.68 -26.72 -18.23
CA ALA A 164 11.12 -27.71 -17.25
C ALA A 164 10.20 -28.94 -17.20
N LYS A 165 9.10 -28.96 -17.97
CA LYS A 165 8.06 -30.02 -17.95
C LYS A 165 7.53 -30.27 -16.53
N ALA A 166 7.35 -29.20 -15.76
CA ALA A 166 6.83 -29.23 -14.39
C ALA A 166 5.40 -29.81 -14.35
N SER A 167 5.06 -30.56 -13.31
CA SER A 167 3.70 -31.06 -13.11
C SER A 167 2.71 -29.93 -12.84
N ASP A 168 1.42 -30.19 -13.03
CA ASP A 168 0.37 -29.23 -12.71
C ASP A 168 0.36 -28.89 -11.20
N ARG A 169 0.72 -29.83 -10.34
CA ARG A 169 0.79 -29.62 -8.88
C ARG A 169 1.94 -28.71 -8.47
N TYR A 170 3.11 -28.90 -9.04
CA TYR A 170 4.24 -28.01 -8.78
C TYR A 170 3.98 -26.64 -9.39
N THR A 171 3.40 -26.58 -10.59
CA THR A 171 2.98 -25.33 -11.22
C THR A 171 1.97 -24.58 -10.33
N GLU A 172 0.98 -25.25 -9.73
CA GLU A 172 0.05 -24.66 -8.75
C GLU A 172 0.81 -24.05 -7.55
N ALA A 173 1.77 -24.79 -6.99
CA ALA A 173 2.58 -24.30 -5.87
C ALA A 173 3.38 -23.04 -6.24
N VAL A 174 4.05 -23.05 -7.40
CA VAL A 174 4.85 -21.91 -7.84
C VAL A 174 3.99 -20.69 -8.15
N MET A 175 2.83 -20.86 -8.79
CA MET A 175 1.91 -19.76 -9.08
C MET A 175 1.34 -19.13 -7.79
N LEU A 176 0.95 -19.95 -6.82
CA LEU A 176 0.54 -19.48 -5.50
C LEU A 176 1.67 -18.71 -4.82
N ALA A 177 2.87 -19.29 -4.78
CA ALA A 177 4.02 -18.65 -4.15
C ALA A 177 4.40 -17.31 -4.82
N LEU A 178 4.20 -17.18 -6.14
CA LEU A 178 4.36 -15.92 -6.86
C LEU A 178 3.36 -14.86 -6.40
N GLY A 179 2.08 -15.20 -6.34
CA GLY A 179 1.03 -14.29 -5.90
C GLY A 179 1.23 -13.83 -4.46
N GLU A 180 1.57 -14.77 -3.57
CA GLU A 180 1.92 -14.51 -2.18
C GLU A 180 3.15 -13.60 -2.04
N ALA A 181 4.21 -13.87 -2.81
CA ALA A 181 5.43 -13.07 -2.77
C ALA A 181 5.21 -11.64 -3.27
N ALA A 182 4.44 -11.44 -4.36
CA ALA A 182 4.07 -10.12 -4.82
C ALA A 182 3.23 -9.38 -3.77
N THR A 183 2.30 -10.08 -3.10
CA THR A 183 1.49 -9.50 -2.02
C THR A 183 2.35 -9.12 -0.81
N ALA A 184 3.32 -9.97 -0.41
CA ALA A 184 4.28 -9.63 0.64
C ALA A 184 5.14 -8.41 0.27
N GLY A 185 5.53 -8.29 -1.00
CA GLY A 185 6.27 -7.15 -1.53
C GLY A 185 5.53 -5.80 -1.45
N ALA A 186 4.22 -5.80 -1.18
CA ALA A 186 3.46 -4.58 -0.94
C ALA A 186 4.06 -3.70 0.17
N MET A 187 4.67 -4.31 1.18
CA MET A 187 5.28 -3.63 2.32
C MET A 187 6.77 -3.32 2.12
N LEU A 188 7.39 -3.70 0.98
CA LEU A 188 8.84 -3.63 0.79
C LEU A 188 9.37 -2.19 0.78
N LEU A 189 8.78 -1.33 -0.02
CA LEU A 189 9.08 0.11 -0.05
C LEU A 189 7.83 0.94 0.17
N LEU A 190 8.02 2.17 0.61
CA LEU A 190 6.93 3.12 0.85
C LEU A 190 6.02 3.29 -0.37
N ILE A 191 6.56 3.23 -1.60
CA ILE A 191 5.80 3.33 -2.86
C ILE A 191 5.22 2.02 -3.37
N SER A 192 5.57 0.87 -2.79
CA SER A 192 5.18 -0.45 -3.35
C SER A 192 3.67 -0.64 -3.46
N THR A 193 2.89 0.03 -2.60
CA THR A 193 1.43 -0.05 -2.61
C THR A 193 0.79 1.22 -1.99
N PRO A 194 -0.43 1.61 -2.41
CA PRO A 194 -1.12 2.78 -1.87
C PRO A 194 -1.33 2.80 -0.34
N PRO A 195 -1.68 1.71 0.35
CA PRO A 195 -1.82 1.71 1.81
C PRO A 195 -0.65 2.34 2.57
N ASN A 196 0.57 2.15 2.10
CA ASN A 196 1.76 2.71 2.73
C ASN A 196 1.77 4.25 2.71
N LEU A 197 1.46 4.83 1.55
CA LEU A 197 1.38 6.29 1.39
C LEU A 197 0.15 6.89 2.09
N ILE A 198 -0.93 6.12 2.22
CA ILE A 198 -2.09 6.51 3.03
C ILE A 198 -1.69 6.62 4.50
N ALA A 199 -1.00 5.61 5.04
CA ALA A 199 -0.50 5.66 6.41
C ALA A 199 0.40 6.88 6.64
N LYS A 200 1.37 7.11 5.75
CA LYS A 200 2.23 8.29 5.78
C LYS A 200 1.42 9.57 5.87
N GLN A 201 0.48 9.77 4.95
CA GLN A 201 -0.33 10.98 4.90
C GLN A 201 -1.17 11.19 6.16
N VAL A 202 -1.83 10.13 6.63
CA VAL A 202 -2.64 10.21 7.84
C VAL A 202 -1.78 10.56 9.04
N LEU A 203 -0.59 9.97 9.17
CA LEU A 203 0.33 10.27 10.27
C LEU A 203 0.84 11.71 10.21
N GLU A 204 1.28 12.17 9.05
CA GLU A 204 1.80 13.53 8.87
C GLU A 204 0.74 14.62 9.09
N SER A 205 -0.52 14.31 8.78
CA SER A 205 -1.64 15.22 9.08
C SER A 205 -2.11 15.13 10.53
N SER A 206 -1.93 13.98 11.18
CA SER A 206 -2.47 13.70 12.51
C SER A 206 -1.51 13.99 13.65
N VAL A 207 -0.20 13.90 13.41
CA VAL A 207 0.86 14.06 14.41
C VAL A 207 1.71 15.28 14.04
N PRO A 208 1.56 16.41 14.75
CA PRO A 208 2.32 17.62 14.44
C PRO A 208 3.84 17.39 14.44
N GLY A 209 4.51 17.82 13.37
CA GLY A 209 5.96 17.69 13.23
C GLY A 209 6.47 16.30 12.85
N PHE A 210 5.62 15.27 12.83
CA PHE A 210 6.03 13.94 12.41
C PHE A 210 6.13 13.86 10.88
N LYS A 211 7.23 13.27 10.39
CA LYS A 211 7.48 12.95 8.98
C LYS A 211 7.87 11.49 8.87
N LEU A 212 7.19 10.73 8.01
CA LEU A 212 7.55 9.35 7.70
C LEU A 212 8.32 9.34 6.37
N THR A 213 9.64 9.21 6.43
CA THR A 213 10.52 9.24 5.26
C THR A 213 10.67 7.86 4.61
N PHE A 214 11.22 7.82 3.40
CA PHE A 214 11.53 6.55 2.73
C PHE A 214 12.50 5.68 3.53
N ILE A 215 13.47 6.30 4.22
CA ILE A 215 14.42 5.54 5.04
C ILE A 215 13.77 4.97 6.30
N ASP A 216 12.82 5.69 6.89
CA ASP A 216 12.05 5.20 8.04
C ASP A 216 11.28 3.92 7.71
N TRP A 217 10.85 3.80 6.44
CA TRP A 217 10.12 2.63 5.97
C TRP A 217 10.95 1.34 6.02
N PHE A 218 12.28 1.44 5.88
CA PHE A 218 13.18 0.29 6.05
C PHE A 218 13.15 -0.28 7.47
N ILE A 219 12.73 0.51 8.45
CA ILE A 219 12.59 0.08 9.84
C ILE A 219 11.23 -0.60 10.08
N VAL A 220 10.15 -0.03 9.54
CA VAL A 220 8.78 -0.46 9.87
C VAL A 220 8.16 -1.40 8.82
N GLY A 221 8.30 -1.13 7.53
CA GLY A 221 7.65 -1.89 6.46
C GLY A 221 8.50 -3.02 5.89
N THR A 222 9.77 -2.74 5.58
CA THR A 222 10.65 -3.72 4.92
C THR A 222 10.84 -5.01 5.70
N PRO A 223 11.02 -5.00 7.05
CA PRO A 223 11.12 -6.24 7.81
C PRO A 223 9.85 -7.10 7.71
N GLN A 224 8.67 -6.47 7.73
CA GLN A 224 7.38 -7.16 7.57
C GLN A 224 7.26 -7.80 6.18
N ALA A 225 7.72 -7.11 5.14
CA ALA A 225 7.75 -7.63 3.78
C ALA A 225 8.63 -8.88 3.66
N VAL A 226 9.86 -8.82 4.19
CA VAL A 226 10.83 -9.93 4.11
C VAL A 226 10.33 -11.14 4.89
N VAL A 227 9.85 -10.93 6.12
CA VAL A 227 9.28 -12.02 6.93
C VAL A 227 8.03 -12.57 6.26
N GLY A 228 7.19 -11.69 5.68
CA GLY A 228 6.02 -12.08 4.91
C GLY A 228 6.35 -12.98 3.72
N LEU A 229 7.39 -12.65 2.95
CA LEU A 229 7.88 -13.49 1.86
C LEU A 229 8.30 -14.88 2.35
N ILE A 230 9.08 -14.94 3.44
CA ILE A 230 9.58 -16.20 4.01
C ILE A 230 8.41 -17.06 4.49
N ILE A 231 7.48 -16.48 5.24
CA ILE A 231 6.29 -17.20 5.75
C ILE A 231 5.48 -17.75 4.58
N SER A 232 5.13 -16.90 3.60
CA SER A 232 4.33 -17.31 2.45
C SER A 232 4.99 -18.42 1.65
N TRP A 233 6.28 -18.29 1.36
CA TRP A 233 7.06 -19.33 0.67
C TRP A 233 7.07 -20.65 1.44
N LEU A 234 7.34 -20.62 2.74
CA LEU A 234 7.35 -21.82 3.60
C LEU A 234 5.97 -22.48 3.66
N VAL A 235 4.90 -21.68 3.85
CA VAL A 235 3.53 -22.20 3.95
C VAL A 235 3.10 -22.87 2.64
N VAL A 236 3.37 -22.25 1.50
CA VAL A 236 3.06 -22.85 0.18
C VAL A 236 3.74 -24.22 0.04
N PHE A 237 5.05 -24.27 0.26
CA PHE A 237 5.84 -25.50 0.04
C PHE A 237 5.67 -26.56 1.15
N ARG A 238 4.99 -26.23 2.24
CA ARG A 238 4.56 -27.19 3.26
C ARG A 238 3.16 -27.74 3.03
N LEU A 239 2.25 -26.93 2.51
CA LEU A 239 0.84 -27.31 2.38
C LEU A 239 0.49 -27.84 1.00
N VAL A 240 1.16 -27.39 -0.06
CA VAL A 240 0.95 -27.92 -1.42
C VAL A 240 1.87 -29.09 -1.65
N ARG A 241 1.27 -30.28 -1.78
CA ARG A 241 2.02 -31.52 -2.06
C ARG A 241 2.21 -31.67 -3.55
N PHE A 242 3.45 -31.94 -3.98
CA PHE A 242 3.89 -32.25 -5.34
C PHE A 242 4.92 -33.38 -5.29
N GLU A 243 5.17 -34.01 -6.42
CA GLU A 243 6.02 -35.25 -6.49
C GLU A 243 7.47 -34.95 -6.89
N GLU A 244 7.74 -33.77 -7.43
CA GLU A 244 9.06 -33.39 -7.90
C GLU A 244 10.09 -33.36 -6.76
N ARG A 245 11.15 -34.13 -6.92
CA ARG A 245 12.33 -34.11 -6.06
C ARG A 245 13.40 -33.16 -6.57
N GLU A 246 13.42 -32.96 -7.89
CA GLU A 246 14.34 -32.07 -8.58
C GLU A 246 13.64 -31.33 -9.72
N VAL A 247 13.82 -30.03 -9.80
CA VAL A 247 13.34 -29.18 -10.89
C VAL A 247 14.46 -28.24 -11.30
N ARG A 248 15.01 -28.45 -12.50
CA ARG A 248 16.00 -27.56 -13.11
C ARG A 248 15.32 -26.73 -14.20
N ILE A 249 15.30 -25.45 -14.02
CA ILE A 249 14.78 -24.52 -15.02
C ILE A 249 15.91 -24.24 -16.02
N PRO A 250 15.69 -24.51 -17.30
CA PRO A 250 16.63 -24.13 -18.34
C PRO A 250 16.54 -22.60 -18.51
N VAL A 251 17.18 -21.84 -17.65
CA VAL A 251 17.38 -20.39 -17.84
C VAL A 251 18.50 -20.24 -18.88
N ALA A 252 18.32 -20.93 -19.99
CA ALA A 252 19.22 -20.87 -21.10
C ALA A 252 19.07 -19.49 -21.76
N GLU A 253 20.20 -18.85 -22.03
CA GLU A 253 20.47 -18.01 -23.20
C GLU A 253 19.41 -16.98 -23.64
N ALA A 254 18.24 -16.91 -23.00
CA ALA A 254 17.25 -15.89 -23.28
C ALA A 254 17.84 -14.52 -22.94
N GLU A 255 18.38 -13.90 -23.97
CA GLU A 255 18.82 -12.51 -24.03
C GLU A 255 20.17 -12.20 -23.34
N GLY A 256 21.26 -12.79 -23.84
CA GLY A 256 22.61 -12.24 -23.70
C GLY A 256 22.82 -10.93 -24.49
N ARG A 257 21.73 -10.30 -24.96
CA ARG A 257 21.84 -9.01 -25.66
C ARG A 257 22.26 -7.92 -24.69
N PRO A 258 23.14 -7.00 -25.09
CA PRO A 258 23.50 -5.85 -24.29
C PRO A 258 22.25 -5.02 -24.00
N MET A 259 22.25 -4.31 -22.86
CA MET A 259 21.19 -3.38 -22.52
C MET A 259 21.08 -2.27 -23.56
N SER A 260 19.86 -2.00 -24.03
CA SER A 260 19.61 -0.85 -24.89
C SER A 260 19.85 0.47 -24.17
N LEU A 261 19.99 1.57 -24.91
CA LEU A 261 20.15 2.90 -24.34
C LEU A 261 18.91 3.26 -23.48
N GLU A 262 17.73 2.90 -23.96
CA GLU A 262 16.46 3.16 -23.25
C GLU A 262 16.40 2.41 -21.93
N GLU A 263 16.76 1.13 -21.90
CA GLU A 263 16.84 0.33 -20.66
C GLU A 263 17.78 0.97 -19.65
N LYS A 264 18.97 1.43 -20.10
CA LYS A 264 19.95 2.10 -19.24
C LYS A 264 19.43 3.42 -18.70
N LEU A 265 18.79 4.24 -19.54
CA LEU A 265 18.23 5.53 -19.14
C LEU A 265 17.09 5.36 -18.13
N VAL A 266 16.18 4.41 -18.35
CA VAL A 266 15.10 4.10 -17.41
C VAL A 266 15.65 3.65 -16.06
N LEU A 267 16.64 2.76 -16.04
CA LEU A 267 17.32 2.35 -14.80
C LEU A 267 18.03 3.51 -14.13
N ALA A 268 18.70 4.39 -14.87
CA ALA A 268 19.36 5.55 -14.31
C ALA A 268 18.37 6.53 -13.68
N VAL A 269 17.23 6.80 -14.33
CA VAL A 269 16.15 7.63 -13.76
C VAL A 269 15.60 6.99 -12.49
N PHE A 270 15.33 5.69 -12.51
CA PHE A 270 14.85 4.98 -11.33
C PHE A 270 15.83 5.04 -10.16
N ALA A 271 17.11 4.72 -10.42
CA ALA A 271 18.16 4.74 -9.39
C ALA A 271 18.35 6.15 -8.82
N ALA A 272 18.35 7.17 -9.67
CA ALA A 272 18.44 8.57 -9.24
C ALA A 272 17.21 8.95 -8.38
N THR A 273 16.00 8.59 -8.79
CA THR A 273 14.78 8.88 -8.04
C THR A 273 14.81 8.22 -6.66
N LEU A 274 15.22 6.94 -6.61
CA LEU A 274 15.33 6.20 -5.34
C LEU A 274 16.40 6.83 -4.43
N ALA A 275 17.57 7.19 -4.98
CA ALA A 275 18.61 7.87 -4.22
C ALA A 275 18.13 9.21 -3.66
N LEU A 276 17.41 10.00 -4.46
CA LEU A 276 16.85 11.29 -4.02
C LEU A 276 15.73 11.11 -2.97
N TRP A 277 14.98 10.03 -2.97
CA TRP A 277 13.99 9.74 -1.92
C TRP A 277 14.65 9.33 -0.59
N VAL A 278 15.78 8.60 -0.66
CA VAL A 278 16.48 8.12 0.54
C VAL A 278 17.38 9.22 1.14
N LEU A 279 17.96 10.09 0.30
CA LEU A 279 18.96 11.09 0.68
C LEU A 279 18.55 12.00 1.84
N PRO A 280 17.34 12.63 1.87
CA PRO A 280 16.95 13.51 2.97
C PRO A 280 16.95 12.78 4.32
N GLY A 281 16.36 11.58 4.38
CA GLY A 281 16.29 10.77 5.60
C GLY A 281 17.67 10.29 6.05
N ALA A 282 18.53 9.88 5.11
CA ALA A 282 19.90 9.46 5.41
C ALA A 282 20.72 10.62 5.99
N LEU A 283 20.60 11.82 5.42
CA LEU A 283 21.26 13.02 5.95
C LEU A 283 20.75 13.41 7.34
N MET A 284 19.44 13.27 7.61
CA MET A 284 18.90 13.54 8.95
C MET A 284 19.46 12.57 9.99
N ILE A 285 19.59 11.28 9.66
CA ILE A 285 20.21 10.29 10.55
C ILE A 285 21.70 10.63 10.76
N ALA A 286 22.43 10.96 9.70
CA ALA A 286 23.82 11.35 9.78
C ALA A 286 24.03 12.62 10.62
N ALA A 287 23.13 13.60 10.51
CA ALA A 287 23.15 14.83 11.31
C ALA A 287 22.91 14.56 12.81
N GLY A 288 22.12 13.54 13.14
CA GLY A 288 22.00 13.07 14.53
C GLY A 288 23.28 12.50 15.12
N LEU A 289 24.17 11.96 14.26
CA LEU A 289 25.50 11.45 14.67
C LEU A 289 26.58 12.54 14.61
N GLU A 290 26.48 13.45 13.67
CA GLU A 290 27.41 14.55 13.43
C GLU A 290 26.64 15.88 13.27
N PRO A 291 26.52 16.69 14.33
CA PRO A 291 25.73 17.92 14.32
C PRO A 291 26.15 18.94 13.24
N GLY A 292 27.38 18.87 12.75
CA GLY A 292 27.85 19.71 11.63
C GLY A 292 27.09 19.50 10.32
N LEU A 293 26.39 18.38 10.15
CA LEU A 293 25.58 18.07 8.98
C LEU A 293 24.14 18.61 9.03
N GLU A 294 23.68 19.10 10.19
CA GLU A 294 22.31 19.58 10.39
C GLU A 294 21.89 20.69 9.39
N PRO A 295 22.71 21.72 9.08
CA PRO A 295 22.35 22.73 8.09
C PRO A 295 22.18 22.16 6.68
N LEU A 296 22.98 21.15 6.32
CA LEU A 296 22.86 20.45 5.04
C LEU A 296 21.59 19.60 5.01
N ALA A 297 21.33 18.80 6.04
CA ALA A 297 20.17 17.94 6.15
C ALA A 297 18.87 18.74 6.09
N SER A 298 18.77 19.84 6.83
CA SER A 298 17.63 20.76 6.82
C SER A 298 17.42 21.41 5.46
N THR A 299 18.51 21.87 4.82
CA THR A 299 18.46 22.47 3.49
C THR A 299 17.97 21.45 2.45
N VAL A 300 18.55 20.26 2.43
CA VAL A 300 18.14 19.19 1.51
C VAL A 300 16.68 18.82 1.74
N SER A 301 16.24 18.61 2.97
CA SER A 301 14.83 18.28 3.28
C SER A 301 13.87 19.39 2.86
N LYS A 302 14.27 20.66 2.91
CA LYS A 302 13.45 21.80 2.48
C LYS A 302 13.28 21.86 0.97
N TYR A 303 14.36 21.68 0.20
CA TYR A 303 14.35 21.85 -1.26
C TYR A 303 14.09 20.55 -2.02
N LEU A 304 14.19 19.41 -1.36
CA LEU A 304 13.92 18.09 -1.91
C LEU A 304 12.84 17.37 -1.13
N PRO A 305 11.59 17.92 -1.06
CA PRO A 305 10.47 17.19 -0.50
C PRO A 305 10.21 15.95 -1.36
N GLU A 306 9.62 14.90 -0.79
CA GLU A 306 9.46 13.60 -1.44
C GLU A 306 8.69 13.62 -2.77
N ALA A 307 7.84 14.63 -3.00
CA ALA A 307 7.18 14.84 -4.29
C ALA A 307 8.17 15.29 -5.38
N ALA A 308 9.26 15.97 -5.04
CA ALA A 308 10.21 16.52 -6.02
C ALA A 308 10.90 15.44 -6.85
N PRO A 309 11.48 14.36 -6.27
CA PRO A 309 12.03 13.25 -7.07
C PRO A 309 10.99 12.58 -7.97
N ALA A 310 9.74 12.47 -7.52
CA ALA A 310 8.66 11.90 -8.32
C ALA A 310 8.35 12.77 -9.55
N VAL A 311 8.22 14.09 -9.38
CA VAL A 311 8.02 15.05 -10.47
C VAL A 311 9.21 15.03 -11.43
N LEU A 312 10.43 15.01 -10.91
CA LEU A 312 11.65 14.91 -11.74
C LEU A 312 11.67 13.62 -12.56
N ALA A 313 11.25 12.48 -11.98
CA ALA A 313 11.15 11.22 -12.72
C ALA A 313 10.17 11.33 -13.89
N VAL A 314 8.97 11.90 -13.68
CA VAL A 314 7.98 12.13 -14.74
C VAL A 314 8.56 13.00 -15.85
N LEU A 315 9.21 14.11 -15.48
CA LEU A 315 9.83 15.03 -16.44
C LEU A 315 10.96 14.35 -17.23
N LEU A 316 11.87 13.66 -16.56
CA LEU A 316 13.00 12.99 -17.22
C LEU A 316 12.50 11.90 -18.17
N LEU A 317 11.53 11.09 -17.78
CA LEU A 317 10.97 10.04 -18.64
C LEU A 317 10.23 10.60 -19.86
N GLY A 318 9.61 11.77 -19.73
CA GLY A 318 8.94 12.44 -20.84
C GLY A 318 9.89 13.24 -21.77
N LEU A 319 10.98 13.80 -21.22
CA LEU A 319 11.89 14.68 -21.96
C LEU A 319 13.08 13.95 -22.60
N LEU A 320 13.59 12.89 -21.94
CA LEU A 320 14.71 12.12 -22.48
C LEU A 320 14.30 11.40 -23.77
N ARG A 321 15.06 11.62 -24.83
CA ARG A 321 14.80 11.05 -26.16
C ARG A 321 15.97 10.19 -26.62
N THR A 322 15.63 9.15 -27.34
CA THR A 322 16.57 8.29 -28.08
C THR A 322 16.24 8.31 -29.56
N GLY A 323 16.96 7.56 -30.37
CA GLY A 323 16.63 7.39 -31.80
C GLY A 323 15.23 6.79 -32.04
N ARG A 324 14.57 6.25 -30.99
CA ARG A 324 13.21 5.67 -31.04
C ARG A 324 12.12 6.62 -30.52
N GLY A 325 12.47 7.85 -30.16
CA GLY A 325 11.56 8.84 -29.59
C GLY A 325 11.75 9.06 -28.09
N PRO A 326 10.78 9.66 -27.39
CA PRO A 326 10.83 9.87 -25.95
C PRO A 326 10.74 8.54 -25.19
N LEU A 327 11.33 8.46 -24.00
CA LEU A 327 11.21 7.27 -23.17
C LEU A 327 9.74 6.95 -22.87
N LEU A 328 8.94 7.98 -22.55
CA LEU A 328 7.48 7.89 -22.48
C LEU A 328 6.86 9.11 -23.17
N THR A 329 5.78 8.92 -23.88
CA THR A 329 4.90 10.00 -24.37
C THR A 329 3.96 10.43 -23.26
N MET A 330 3.37 11.63 -23.34
CA MET A 330 2.37 12.10 -22.38
C MET A 330 1.15 11.17 -22.31
N GLN A 331 0.78 10.57 -23.44
CA GLN A 331 -0.30 9.59 -23.49
C GLN A 331 0.06 8.33 -22.67
N GLU A 332 1.25 7.76 -22.86
CA GLU A 332 1.72 6.59 -22.10
C GLU A 332 1.85 6.87 -20.61
N ILE A 333 2.27 8.09 -20.23
CA ILE A 333 2.28 8.54 -18.82
C ILE A 333 0.85 8.54 -18.28
N SER A 334 -0.09 9.17 -18.98
CA SER A 334 -1.49 9.27 -18.55
C SER A 334 -2.18 7.90 -18.44
N GLU A 335 -1.95 7.01 -19.40
CA GLU A 335 -2.49 5.64 -19.39
C GLU A 335 -1.84 4.75 -18.32
N GLY A 336 -0.60 5.06 -17.94
CA GLY A 336 0.12 4.37 -16.88
C GLY A 336 -0.37 4.68 -15.47
N ILE A 337 -1.04 5.81 -15.27
CA ILE A 337 -1.53 6.27 -13.97
C ILE A 337 -2.87 5.59 -13.61
N ASP A 338 -2.95 5.02 -12.41
CA ASP A 338 -4.24 4.58 -11.85
C ASP A 338 -4.99 5.79 -11.27
N TRP A 339 -5.84 6.39 -12.08
CA TRP A 339 -6.66 7.54 -11.71
C TRP A 339 -7.67 7.23 -10.60
N ASN A 340 -8.11 5.97 -10.44
CA ASN A 340 -8.94 5.58 -9.30
C ASN A 340 -8.20 5.78 -7.98
N VAL A 341 -6.94 5.40 -7.92
CA VAL A 341 -6.10 5.62 -6.73
C VAL A 341 -5.93 7.11 -6.46
N VAL A 342 -5.66 7.92 -7.48
CA VAL A 342 -5.49 9.38 -7.36
C VAL A 342 -6.75 10.02 -6.79
N PHE A 343 -7.92 9.77 -7.37
CA PHE A 343 -9.18 10.37 -6.92
C PHE A 343 -9.65 9.81 -5.57
N MET A 344 -9.46 8.53 -5.32
CA MET A 344 -9.77 7.93 -4.04
C MET A 344 -8.95 8.55 -2.91
N PHE A 345 -7.66 8.79 -3.16
CA PHE A 345 -6.77 9.41 -2.19
C PHE A 345 -7.17 10.85 -1.87
N GLY A 346 -7.42 11.69 -2.88
CA GLY A 346 -7.88 13.07 -2.68
C GLY A 346 -9.19 13.14 -1.88
N GLY A 347 -10.16 12.26 -2.22
CA GLY A 347 -11.43 12.17 -1.51
C GLY A 347 -11.28 11.69 -0.06
N GLY A 348 -10.39 10.74 0.20
CA GLY A 348 -10.09 10.26 1.55
C GLY A 348 -9.45 11.33 2.43
N LEU A 349 -8.56 12.16 1.87
CA LEU A 349 -8.00 13.31 2.58
C LEU A 349 -9.06 14.35 2.94
N ALA A 350 -9.93 14.70 1.99
CA ALA A 350 -11.06 15.61 2.23
C ALA A 350 -11.97 15.07 3.34
N MET A 351 -12.28 13.76 3.30
CA MET A 351 -13.07 13.07 4.31
C MET A 351 -12.38 13.10 5.68
N GLY A 352 -11.08 12.82 5.77
CA GLY A 352 -10.33 12.88 7.03
C GLY A 352 -10.41 14.25 7.69
N THR A 353 -10.19 15.33 6.93
CA THR A 353 -10.34 16.71 7.39
C THR A 353 -11.76 17.00 7.88
N ALA A 354 -12.77 16.51 7.15
CA ALA A 354 -14.17 16.71 7.50
C ALA A 354 -14.58 15.94 8.77
N LEU A 355 -14.06 14.74 8.98
CA LEU A 355 -14.29 13.96 10.22
C LEU A 355 -13.76 14.72 11.45
N ASP A 356 -12.57 15.31 11.37
CA ASP A 356 -12.03 16.12 12.46
C ASP A 356 -12.89 17.37 12.70
N ALA A 357 -13.26 18.11 11.64
CA ALA A 357 -14.07 19.32 11.73
C ALA A 357 -15.51 19.05 12.23
N SER A 358 -16.07 17.88 11.96
CA SER A 358 -17.38 17.46 12.47
C SER A 358 -17.39 17.13 13.96
N GLY A 359 -16.23 17.02 14.62
CA GLY A 359 -16.11 16.55 16.00
C GLY A 359 -16.14 15.03 16.16
N PHE A 360 -16.08 14.26 15.06
CA PHE A 360 -16.07 12.80 15.11
C PHE A 360 -14.92 12.24 15.95
N SER A 361 -13.70 12.76 15.77
CA SER A 361 -12.54 12.36 16.58
C SER A 361 -12.74 12.60 18.08
N ARG A 362 -13.41 13.71 18.45
CA ARG A 362 -13.77 14.02 19.84
C ARG A 362 -14.81 13.06 20.39
N TRP A 363 -15.82 12.74 19.59
CA TRP A 363 -16.85 11.78 19.99
C TRP A 363 -16.29 10.39 20.24
N VAL A 364 -15.41 9.92 19.36
CA VAL A 364 -14.67 8.67 19.55
C VAL A 364 -13.84 8.72 20.83
N ALA A 365 -13.15 9.85 21.10
CA ALA A 365 -12.38 10.08 22.31
C ALA A 365 -13.22 9.93 23.59
N LEU A 366 -14.36 10.64 23.66
CA LEU A 366 -15.26 10.58 24.81
C LEU A 366 -15.83 9.18 25.02
N THR A 367 -16.11 8.45 23.92
CA THR A 367 -16.65 7.10 24.00
C THR A 367 -15.61 6.12 24.55
N ILE A 368 -14.35 6.22 24.08
CA ILE A 368 -13.26 5.31 24.50
C ILE A 368 -12.81 5.60 25.93
N SER A 369 -12.76 6.87 26.34
CA SER A 369 -12.34 7.24 27.70
C SER A 369 -13.19 6.56 28.80
N ARG A 370 -14.44 6.19 28.46
CA ARG A 370 -15.33 5.42 29.35
C ARG A 370 -15.11 3.91 29.29
N ALA A 371 -14.51 3.39 28.22
CA ALA A 371 -14.26 1.96 28.05
C ALA A 371 -12.98 1.47 28.74
N GLY A 372 -12.16 2.38 29.27
CA GLY A 372 -10.89 2.09 29.95
C GLY A 372 -9.67 2.58 29.14
N ALA A 373 -8.51 2.61 29.81
CA ALA A 373 -7.27 3.02 29.17
C ALA A 373 -6.79 1.97 28.17
N LEU A 374 -6.56 2.37 26.92
CA LEU A 374 -5.91 1.54 25.91
C LEU A 374 -4.42 1.89 25.87
N ASP A 375 -3.57 0.88 25.95
CA ASP A 375 -2.13 1.04 25.70
C ASP A 375 -1.82 0.95 24.19
N THR A 376 -0.61 1.39 23.82
CA THR A 376 -0.17 1.42 22.43
C THR A 376 -0.17 0.03 21.77
N PHE A 377 0.20 -1.03 22.51
CA PHE A 377 0.26 -2.37 21.97
C PHE A 377 -1.13 -2.91 21.69
N THR A 378 -2.05 -2.82 22.65
CA THR A 378 -3.44 -3.27 22.51
C THR A 378 -4.14 -2.55 21.37
N LEU A 379 -3.97 -1.22 21.29
CA LEU A 379 -4.59 -0.45 20.20
C LEU A 379 -3.99 -0.81 18.83
N SER A 380 -2.68 -1.04 18.75
CA SER A 380 -2.04 -1.48 17.51
C SER A 380 -2.52 -2.87 17.06
N ALA A 381 -2.71 -3.79 17.99
CA ALA A 381 -3.24 -5.12 17.72
C ALA A 381 -4.69 -5.06 17.21
N VAL A 382 -5.55 -4.27 17.86
CA VAL A 382 -6.94 -4.05 17.41
C VAL A 382 -6.97 -3.37 16.06
N ALA A 383 -6.10 -2.39 15.82
CA ALA A 383 -5.99 -1.68 14.56
C ALA A 383 -5.53 -2.61 13.41
N ALA A 384 -4.56 -3.50 13.66
CA ALA A 384 -4.13 -4.51 12.70
C ALA A 384 -5.25 -5.50 12.36
N LEU A 385 -5.98 -6.00 13.37
CA LEU A 385 -7.14 -6.86 13.17
C LEU A 385 -8.23 -6.15 12.33
N LEU A 386 -8.53 -4.89 12.63
CA LEU A 386 -9.49 -4.10 11.88
C LEU A 386 -9.07 -3.95 10.40
N GLY A 387 -7.82 -3.58 10.16
CA GLY A 387 -7.25 -3.49 8.82
C GLY A 387 -7.36 -4.81 8.06
N PHE A 388 -6.98 -5.92 8.69
CA PHE A 388 -7.06 -7.25 8.11
C PHE A 388 -8.51 -7.69 7.80
N ILE A 389 -9.46 -7.46 8.72
CA ILE A 389 -10.86 -7.83 8.52
C ILE A 389 -11.48 -7.02 7.37
N ILE A 390 -11.21 -5.72 7.31
CA ILE A 390 -11.78 -4.85 6.25
C ILE A 390 -11.16 -5.14 4.90
N THR A 391 -9.87 -5.44 4.82
CA THR A 391 -9.21 -5.73 3.53
C THR A 391 -9.65 -7.07 2.92
N PHE A 392 -10.14 -8.01 3.72
CA PHE A 392 -10.51 -9.33 3.23
C PHE A 392 -11.61 -9.31 2.16
N PRO A 393 -12.72 -8.56 2.33
CA PRO A 393 -13.72 -8.37 1.28
C PRO A 393 -13.45 -7.18 0.35
N ALA A 394 -12.49 -6.30 0.68
CA ALA A 394 -12.27 -5.03 -0.01
C ALA A 394 -10.87 -4.95 -0.62
N SER A 395 -10.65 -3.98 -1.52
CA SER A 395 -9.29 -3.69 -1.97
C SER A 395 -8.43 -3.14 -0.81
N ASN A 396 -7.13 -3.48 -0.80
CA ASN A 396 -6.18 -3.02 0.22
C ASN A 396 -6.19 -1.49 0.36
N THR A 397 -6.30 -0.78 -0.77
CA THR A 397 -6.33 0.69 -0.80
C THR A 397 -7.59 1.23 -0.13
N ALA A 398 -8.76 0.67 -0.44
CA ALA A 398 -10.02 1.05 0.18
C ALA A 398 -10.02 0.77 1.68
N ALA A 399 -9.52 -0.40 2.08
CA ALA A 399 -9.39 -0.76 3.50
C ALA A 399 -8.50 0.24 4.26
N ALA A 400 -7.33 0.60 3.71
CA ALA A 400 -6.43 1.55 4.35
C ALA A 400 -7.03 2.97 4.42
N MET A 401 -7.76 3.42 3.38
CA MET A 401 -8.44 4.72 3.39
C MET A 401 -9.54 4.82 4.45
N ILE A 402 -10.15 3.70 4.82
CA ILE A 402 -11.15 3.64 5.89
C ILE A 402 -10.45 3.55 7.25
N THR A 403 -9.51 2.62 7.39
CA THR A 403 -8.96 2.24 8.69
C THR A 403 -7.94 3.24 9.23
N ALA A 404 -7.06 3.78 8.39
CA ALA A 404 -5.98 4.64 8.87
C ALA A 404 -6.50 5.94 9.52
N PRO A 405 -7.41 6.72 8.92
CA PRO A 405 -7.98 7.90 9.56
C PRO A 405 -8.80 7.56 10.81
N LEU A 406 -9.58 6.47 10.76
CA LEU A 406 -10.37 6.02 11.90
C LEU A 406 -9.47 5.67 13.09
N VAL A 407 -8.43 4.88 12.86
CA VAL A 407 -7.46 4.48 13.89
C VAL A 407 -6.69 5.69 14.43
N ALA A 408 -6.34 6.66 13.58
CA ALA A 408 -5.71 7.90 14.03
C ALA A 408 -6.61 8.67 14.99
N SER A 409 -7.91 8.76 14.67
CA SER A 409 -8.91 9.41 15.53
C SER A 409 -9.09 8.67 16.86
N ILE A 410 -9.14 7.33 16.82
CA ILE A 410 -9.22 6.49 18.02
C ILE A 410 -7.99 6.68 18.90
N ALA A 411 -6.79 6.63 18.33
CA ALA A 411 -5.54 6.79 19.06
C ALA A 411 -5.46 8.15 19.76
N LYS A 412 -5.77 9.24 19.05
CA LYS A 412 -5.85 10.58 19.61
C LYS A 412 -6.84 10.63 20.77
N GLY A 413 -8.01 10.03 20.59
CA GLY A 413 -9.05 9.99 21.60
C GLY A 413 -8.65 9.23 22.85
N ALA A 414 -7.91 8.15 22.71
CA ALA A 414 -7.37 7.35 23.80
C ALA A 414 -6.12 7.97 24.46
N GLY A 415 -5.60 9.12 23.96
CA GLY A 415 -4.33 9.68 24.42
C GLY A 415 -3.09 8.85 24.04
N VAL A 416 -3.23 7.97 23.04
CA VAL A 416 -2.16 7.10 22.54
C VAL A 416 -1.51 7.74 21.29
N ASN A 417 -0.18 7.61 21.18
CA ASN A 417 0.51 8.05 19.96
C ASN A 417 0.00 7.27 18.74
N PRO A 418 -0.52 7.95 17.69
CA PRO A 418 -1.14 7.28 16.54
C PRO A 418 -0.17 6.50 15.66
N VAL A 419 1.15 6.71 15.75
CA VAL A 419 2.12 6.17 14.79
C VAL A 419 2.06 4.66 14.70
N ALA A 420 2.16 3.94 15.82
CA ALA A 420 2.14 2.48 15.81
C ALA A 420 0.77 1.92 15.40
N PRO A 421 -0.38 2.37 15.95
CA PRO A 421 -1.68 1.85 15.53
C PRO A 421 -1.99 2.08 14.05
N VAL A 422 -1.69 3.26 13.50
CA VAL A 422 -1.96 3.58 12.09
C VAL A 422 -1.08 2.75 11.16
N LEU A 423 0.21 2.59 11.47
CA LEU A 423 1.10 1.72 10.68
C LEU A 423 0.64 0.27 10.74
N SER A 424 0.30 -0.23 11.93
CA SER A 424 -0.22 -1.60 12.11
C SER A 424 -1.49 -1.85 11.28
N ALA A 425 -2.44 -0.90 11.28
CA ALA A 425 -3.65 -1.00 10.48
C ALA A 425 -3.36 -1.02 8.97
N ALA A 426 -2.54 -0.09 8.50
CA ALA A 426 -2.24 0.06 7.07
C ALA A 426 -1.42 -1.12 6.52
N LEU A 427 -0.42 -1.60 7.26
CA LEU A 427 0.35 -2.79 6.90
C LEU A 427 -0.54 -4.04 6.88
N ALA A 428 -1.43 -4.19 7.86
CA ALA A 428 -2.38 -5.29 7.90
C ALA A 428 -3.34 -5.31 6.69
N CYS A 429 -3.69 -4.14 6.14
CA CYS A 429 -4.47 -4.05 4.89
C CYS A 429 -3.75 -4.70 3.69
N SER A 430 -2.45 -4.89 3.74
CA SER A 430 -1.65 -5.49 2.66
C SER A 430 -1.32 -6.98 2.87
N ILE A 431 -1.88 -7.62 3.92
CA ILE A 431 -1.57 -9.03 4.24
C ILE A 431 -2.47 -10.01 3.49
N SER A 432 -3.72 -9.67 3.16
CA SER A 432 -4.73 -10.58 2.64
C SER A 432 -4.35 -11.19 1.30
N SER A 433 -4.36 -12.54 1.21
CA SER A 433 -4.02 -13.33 0.02
C SER A 433 -4.90 -14.56 -0.18
N ALA A 434 -5.82 -14.85 0.73
CA ALA A 434 -6.59 -16.09 0.73
C ALA A 434 -7.65 -16.22 -0.38
N LEU A 435 -8.09 -15.12 -1.00
CA LEU A 435 -9.10 -15.12 -2.06
C LEU A 435 -8.57 -14.45 -3.34
N PRO A 436 -9.08 -14.83 -4.51
CA PRO A 436 -8.70 -14.18 -5.77
C PRO A 436 -9.00 -12.69 -5.81
N SER A 437 -10.02 -12.24 -5.07
CA SER A 437 -10.46 -10.85 -5.03
C SER A 437 -9.67 -9.96 -4.07
N THR A 438 -8.83 -10.53 -3.20
CA THR A 438 -8.16 -9.77 -2.14
C THR A 438 -7.07 -8.86 -2.67
N THR A 439 -6.25 -9.37 -3.60
CA THR A 439 -5.18 -8.59 -4.23
C THR A 439 -5.08 -8.88 -5.72
N PRO A 440 -4.68 -7.91 -6.55
CA PRO A 440 -4.46 -8.15 -7.98
C PRO A 440 -3.48 -9.28 -8.30
N PRO A 441 -2.35 -9.46 -7.59
CA PRO A 441 -1.49 -10.64 -7.79
C PRO A 441 -2.23 -11.97 -7.64
N MET A 442 -3.09 -12.10 -6.64
CA MET A 442 -3.88 -13.31 -6.43
C MET A 442 -4.92 -13.52 -7.54
N ALA A 443 -5.54 -12.44 -8.03
CA ALA A 443 -6.42 -12.50 -9.20
C ALA A 443 -5.69 -12.98 -10.46
N ILE A 444 -4.48 -12.50 -10.71
CA ILE A 444 -3.65 -12.89 -11.86
C ILE A 444 -3.33 -14.38 -11.82
N VAL A 445 -2.81 -14.88 -10.70
CA VAL A 445 -2.43 -16.29 -10.59
C VAL A 445 -3.65 -17.21 -10.61
N TYR A 446 -4.78 -16.79 -10.04
CA TYR A 446 -6.04 -17.54 -10.12
C TYR A 446 -6.62 -17.56 -11.54
N GLY A 447 -6.57 -16.43 -12.24
CA GLY A 447 -7.02 -16.28 -13.63
C GLY A 447 -6.28 -17.19 -14.62
N SER A 448 -5.09 -17.67 -14.25
CA SER A 448 -4.33 -18.67 -15.02
C SER A 448 -5.02 -20.03 -15.15
N ARG A 449 -6.01 -20.30 -14.30
CA ARG A 449 -6.67 -21.62 -14.14
C ARG A 449 -5.71 -22.75 -13.69
N LYS A 450 -4.48 -22.42 -13.27
CA LYS A 450 -3.50 -23.36 -12.72
C LYS A 450 -3.62 -23.51 -11.21
N VAL A 451 -4.33 -22.57 -10.55
CA VAL A 451 -4.49 -22.53 -9.10
C VAL A 451 -5.96 -22.80 -8.74
N ARG A 452 -6.18 -23.76 -7.87
CA ARG A 452 -7.53 -24.07 -7.35
C ARG A 452 -7.89 -23.12 -6.22
N ALA A 453 -9.14 -22.62 -6.22
CA ALA A 453 -9.64 -21.73 -5.18
C ALA A 453 -9.51 -22.33 -3.77
N SER A 454 -9.75 -23.64 -3.61
CA SER A 454 -9.61 -24.31 -2.32
C SER A 454 -8.17 -24.39 -1.81
N THR A 455 -7.19 -24.55 -2.72
CA THR A 455 -5.77 -24.53 -2.36
C THR A 455 -5.34 -23.11 -1.99
N MET A 456 -5.73 -22.12 -2.80
CA MET A 456 -5.49 -20.70 -2.54
C MET A 456 -6.03 -20.29 -1.16
N PHE A 457 -7.28 -20.63 -0.86
CA PHE A 457 -7.88 -20.30 0.44
C PHE A 457 -7.12 -20.93 1.61
N LYS A 458 -6.80 -22.24 1.53
CA LYS A 458 -6.09 -22.95 2.61
C LYS A 458 -4.69 -22.40 2.85
N VAL A 459 -3.95 -22.14 1.79
CA VAL A 459 -2.59 -21.63 1.87
C VAL A 459 -2.62 -20.18 2.32
N GLY A 460 -3.44 -19.36 1.67
CA GLY A 460 -3.52 -17.93 1.95
C GLY A 460 -3.95 -17.64 3.39
N ILE A 461 -5.02 -18.29 3.88
CA ILE A 461 -5.48 -18.01 5.26
C ILE A 461 -4.43 -18.37 6.32
N VAL A 462 -3.65 -19.46 6.11
CA VAL A 462 -2.57 -19.83 7.03
C VAL A 462 -1.42 -18.82 6.94
N ALA A 463 -1.02 -18.43 5.72
CA ALA A 463 0.01 -17.42 5.52
C ALA A 463 -0.41 -16.07 6.10
N ASP A 464 -1.64 -15.63 5.82
CA ASP A 464 -2.20 -14.35 6.28
C ASP A 464 -2.24 -14.28 7.82
N LEU A 465 -2.72 -15.34 8.49
CA LEU A 465 -2.78 -15.37 9.95
C LEU A 465 -1.39 -15.36 10.59
N LEU A 466 -0.42 -16.08 10.02
CA LEU A 466 0.96 -16.07 10.52
C LEU A 466 1.62 -14.70 10.32
N ARG A 467 1.43 -14.08 9.16
CA ARG A 467 1.93 -12.72 8.86
C ARG A 467 1.28 -11.68 9.77
N LEU A 468 -0.03 -11.78 10.02
CA LEU A 468 -0.75 -10.91 10.95
C LEU A 468 -0.23 -11.07 12.38
N ALA A 469 -0.02 -12.31 12.83
CA ALA A 469 0.53 -12.58 14.18
C ALA A 469 1.93 -11.96 14.34
N VAL A 470 2.80 -12.09 13.33
CA VAL A 470 4.12 -11.45 13.35
C VAL A 470 3.99 -9.92 13.35
N LEU A 471 3.13 -9.35 12.50
CA LEU A 471 2.89 -7.91 12.47
C LEU A 471 2.46 -7.38 13.84
N VAL A 472 1.44 -7.99 14.45
CA VAL A 472 0.94 -7.59 15.77
C VAL A 472 2.03 -7.68 16.84
N ALA A 473 2.84 -8.74 16.80
CA ALA A 473 3.90 -8.93 17.79
C ALA A 473 5.08 -7.97 17.64
N THR A 474 5.41 -7.56 16.41
CA THR A 474 6.69 -6.86 16.12
C THR A 474 6.53 -5.39 15.79
N GLU A 475 5.43 -4.98 15.13
CA GLU A 475 5.27 -3.61 14.63
C GLU A 475 5.34 -2.53 15.72
N PRO A 476 4.71 -2.66 16.91
CA PRO A 476 4.85 -1.65 17.95
C PRO A 476 6.30 -1.45 18.43
N TYR A 477 7.11 -2.52 18.39
CA TYR A 477 8.54 -2.44 18.72
C TYR A 477 9.35 -1.75 17.62
N LEU A 478 9.10 -2.08 16.34
CA LEU A 478 9.76 -1.43 15.23
C LEU A 478 9.46 0.07 15.22
N VAL A 479 8.21 0.44 15.50
CA VAL A 479 7.83 1.86 15.65
C VAL A 479 8.51 2.50 16.86
N SER A 480 8.68 1.80 17.97
CA SER A 480 9.39 2.35 19.14
C SER A 480 10.86 2.65 18.81
N ILE A 481 11.52 1.78 18.03
CA ILE A 481 12.88 2.01 17.50
C ILE A 481 12.90 3.24 16.59
N LEU A 482 11.95 3.33 15.64
CA LEU A 482 11.82 4.49 14.76
C LEU A 482 11.68 5.79 15.53
N LEU A 483 10.78 5.82 16.53
CA LEU A 483 10.55 7.02 17.34
C LEU A 483 11.76 7.37 18.22
N ALA A 484 12.56 6.38 18.66
CA ALA A 484 13.79 6.62 19.39
C ALA A 484 14.88 7.26 18.52
N ILE A 485 14.98 6.86 17.25
CA ILE A 485 15.92 7.45 16.27
C ILE A 485 15.54 8.90 15.91
N LYS A 486 14.24 9.23 15.97
CA LYS A 486 13.72 10.56 15.62
C LYS A 486 13.69 11.58 16.79
N ARG A 487 14.04 11.16 17.98
CA ARG A 487 14.21 12.03 19.16
C ARG A 487 15.58 12.69 19.14
#